data_a389757c67756d8aa67dbdcc5727db5b
#
_entry.id   a389757c67756d8aa67dbdcc5727db5b
#
_cell.length_a   1.000
_cell.length_b   1.000
_cell.length_c   1.000
_cell.angle_alpha   90.00
_cell.angle_beta   90.00
_cell.angle_gamma   90.00
#
_symmetry.space_group_name_H-M   'P 1'
#
loop_
_entity.id
_entity.type
_entity.pdbx_description
1 polymer ?
#
loop_
_entity_poly.entity_id
_entity_poly.type
_entity_poly.pdbx_seq_one_letter_code
_entity_poly.pdbx_strand_id
1 'polypeptide(L)'
;MNELCPTSIELNIFDGKNICMSGGAKGADLQWGMCAGKAGHQVIHWSFDGHRTNAPEAEVVRIPAETLAMADEYLEVANKTLKRHLSYNKPWIINLLRRNYFQVGNSQSCYAVSGIKKGMVEGGTAWATQMYLDLHKDKPECYVFCQITNQWHAYVDSQWVVIDTPPSPSGVWAGIGSRDLTKAGKDAIRKLMGYVAPVVNN
;
A
#
# COMPACT_ATOMS: atom_id res chain seq x y z
N MET A 1 22.20 1.33 9.72
CA MET A 1 21.58 0.44 8.73
C MET A 1 20.46 -0.27 9.47
N ASN A 2 19.22 0.17 9.30
CA ASN A 2 18.09 -0.56 9.83
C ASN A 2 18.05 -1.89 9.10
N GLU A 3 18.12 -2.99 9.84
CA GLU A 3 17.87 -4.31 9.29
C GLU A 3 16.45 -4.27 8.71
N LEU A 4 16.40 -4.18 7.39
CA LEU A 4 15.20 -4.35 6.61
C LEU A 4 14.60 -5.69 7.02
N CYS A 5 13.30 -5.72 7.24
CA CYS A 5 12.48 -6.86 7.67
C CYS A 5 13.16 -8.19 7.35
N PRO A 6 13.45 -9.05 8.34
CA PRO A 6 14.06 -10.35 8.11
C PRO A 6 13.04 -11.23 7.41
N THR A 7 12.91 -11.07 6.11
CA THR A 7 12.15 -11.99 5.31
C THR A 7 13.09 -13.11 4.89
N SER A 8 12.90 -14.29 5.43
CA SER A 8 13.43 -15.54 4.84
C SER A 8 12.86 -15.79 3.43
N ILE A 9 12.19 -14.81 2.86
CA ILE A 9 11.57 -14.85 1.54
C ILE A 9 12.55 -14.21 0.58
N GLU A 10 13.19 -15.02 -0.23
CA GLU A 10 14.02 -14.54 -1.34
C GLU A 10 13.11 -13.88 -2.37
N LEU A 11 13.30 -12.57 -2.56
CA LEU A 11 12.65 -11.82 -3.61
C LEU A 11 13.57 -11.80 -4.82
N ASN A 12 13.09 -12.27 -5.97
CA ASN A 12 13.73 -12.04 -7.24
C ASN A 12 13.57 -10.57 -7.64
N ILE A 13 14.49 -9.73 -7.16
CA ILE A 13 14.51 -8.29 -7.47
C ILE A 13 15.39 -8.10 -8.71
N PHE A 14 14.83 -7.46 -9.73
CA PHE A 14 15.58 -7.10 -10.93
C PHE A 14 16.30 -5.77 -10.72
N ASP A 15 17.63 -5.80 -10.82
CA ASP A 15 18.46 -4.61 -10.66
C ASP A 15 18.05 -3.47 -11.61
N GLY A 16 17.99 -2.26 -11.06
CA GLY A 16 17.68 -1.04 -11.82
C GLY A 16 16.21 -0.82 -12.15
N LYS A 17 15.29 -1.69 -11.71
CA LYS A 17 13.84 -1.48 -11.88
C LYS A 17 13.22 -0.83 -10.66
N ASN A 18 12.21 -0.01 -10.89
CA ASN A 18 11.29 0.41 -9.84
C ASN A 18 10.41 -0.79 -9.43
N ILE A 19 10.10 -0.91 -8.15
CA ILE A 19 9.36 -2.05 -7.59
C ILE A 19 8.12 -1.55 -6.87
N CYS A 20 6.96 -2.04 -7.31
CA CYS A 20 5.67 -1.83 -6.66
C CYS A 20 5.39 -2.96 -5.67
N MET A 21 5.36 -2.65 -4.39
CA MET A 21 4.90 -3.53 -3.32
C MET A 21 3.41 -3.34 -3.10
N SER A 22 2.60 -4.36 -3.36
CA SER A 22 1.15 -4.25 -3.22
C SER A 22 0.55 -5.55 -2.64
N GLY A 23 -0.77 -5.61 -2.50
CA GLY A 23 -1.44 -6.76 -1.88
C GLY A 23 -2.25 -7.63 -2.84
N GLY A 24 -2.38 -7.24 -4.10
CA GLY A 24 -3.13 -7.99 -5.11
C GLY A 24 -4.63 -8.17 -4.84
N ALA A 25 -5.15 -7.61 -3.74
CA ALA A 25 -6.57 -7.67 -3.43
C ALA A 25 -7.37 -6.80 -4.40
N LYS A 26 -8.62 -7.20 -4.66
CA LYS A 26 -9.55 -6.40 -5.47
C LYS A 26 -9.60 -4.96 -4.93
N GLY A 27 -9.59 -3.99 -5.84
CA GLY A 27 -9.62 -2.57 -5.52
C GLY A 27 -8.30 -1.87 -5.82
N ALA A 28 -7.85 -1.01 -4.92
CA ALA A 28 -6.67 -0.18 -5.15
C ALA A 28 -5.38 -1.01 -5.27
N ASP A 29 -5.19 -2.02 -4.43
CA ASP A 29 -3.99 -2.88 -4.47
C ASP A 29 -3.77 -3.49 -5.87
N LEU A 30 -4.81 -4.13 -6.41
CA LEU A 30 -4.74 -4.71 -7.75
C LEU A 30 -4.54 -3.64 -8.83
N GLN A 31 -5.20 -2.48 -8.70
CA GLN A 31 -5.07 -1.39 -9.68
C GLN A 31 -3.66 -0.82 -9.70
N TRP A 32 -3.00 -0.67 -8.53
CA TRP A 32 -1.61 -0.25 -8.45
C TRP A 32 -0.68 -1.21 -9.18
N GLY A 33 -0.76 -2.52 -8.89
CA GLY A 33 0.06 -3.52 -9.57
C GLY A 33 -0.12 -3.51 -11.07
N MET A 34 -1.39 -3.48 -11.55
CA MET A 34 -1.68 -3.42 -12.99
C MET A 34 -1.08 -2.17 -13.68
N CYS A 35 -1.14 -1.01 -13.03
CA CYS A 35 -0.58 0.21 -13.61
C CYS A 35 0.95 0.22 -13.52
N ALA A 36 1.52 -0.27 -12.42
CA ALA A 36 2.97 -0.41 -12.24
C ALA A 36 3.59 -1.35 -13.28
N GLY A 37 3.01 -2.53 -13.49
CA GLY A 37 3.47 -3.47 -14.51
C GLY A 37 3.44 -2.87 -15.92
N LYS A 38 2.37 -2.11 -16.26
CA LYS A 38 2.28 -1.39 -17.55
C LYS A 38 3.31 -0.26 -17.69
N ALA A 39 3.73 0.35 -16.59
CA ALA A 39 4.78 1.36 -16.55
C ALA A 39 6.19 0.75 -16.54
N GLY A 40 6.32 -0.58 -16.63
CA GLY A 40 7.61 -1.28 -16.64
C GLY A 40 8.25 -1.50 -15.26
N HIS A 41 7.51 -1.23 -14.18
CA HIS A 41 7.95 -1.56 -12.84
C HIS A 41 7.83 -3.07 -12.58
N GLN A 42 8.71 -3.63 -11.76
CA GLN A 42 8.48 -4.95 -11.18
C GLN A 42 7.33 -4.85 -10.19
N VAL A 43 6.47 -5.88 -10.14
CA VAL A 43 5.34 -5.92 -9.20
C VAL A 43 5.49 -7.11 -8.27
N ILE A 44 5.28 -6.88 -6.98
CA ILE A 44 5.24 -7.91 -5.95
C ILE A 44 3.93 -7.76 -5.17
N HIS A 45 3.09 -8.79 -5.25
CA HIS A 45 1.84 -8.86 -4.51
C HIS A 45 1.99 -9.76 -3.28
N TRP A 46 2.08 -9.14 -2.12
CA TRP A 46 2.13 -9.84 -0.85
C TRP A 46 0.79 -10.51 -0.53
N SER A 47 0.83 -11.77 -0.21
CA SER A 47 -0.34 -12.61 0.04
C SER A 47 -0.05 -13.58 1.21
N PHE A 48 -1.02 -14.38 1.61
CA PHE A 48 -0.87 -15.45 2.60
C PHE A 48 -1.84 -16.58 2.26
N ASP A 49 -1.71 -17.74 2.91
CA ASP A 49 -2.57 -18.87 2.64
C ASP A 49 -4.06 -18.55 2.85
N GLY A 50 -4.88 -18.91 1.87
CA GLY A 50 -6.30 -18.58 1.82
C GLY A 50 -6.63 -17.14 1.39
N HIS A 51 -5.66 -16.24 1.23
CA HIS A 51 -5.93 -14.89 0.71
C HIS A 51 -6.31 -14.93 -0.78
N ARG A 52 -7.47 -14.37 -1.09
CA ARG A 52 -7.95 -14.26 -2.48
C ARG A 52 -7.33 -13.05 -3.16
N THR A 53 -6.57 -13.30 -4.20
CA THR A 53 -6.00 -12.26 -5.07
C THR A 53 -6.45 -12.49 -6.51
N ASN A 54 -6.52 -11.40 -7.29
CA ASN A 54 -6.73 -11.44 -8.74
C ASN A 54 -5.46 -11.05 -9.50
N ALA A 55 -4.33 -10.93 -8.80
CA ALA A 55 -3.03 -10.65 -9.40
C ALA A 55 -2.50 -11.88 -10.18
N PRO A 56 -1.64 -11.67 -11.20
CA PRO A 56 -0.93 -12.76 -11.85
C PRO A 56 -0.12 -13.56 -10.84
N GLU A 57 -0.18 -14.89 -10.90
CA GLU A 57 0.49 -15.76 -9.93
C GLU A 57 2.00 -15.53 -9.86
N ALA A 58 2.62 -15.19 -10.99
CA ALA A 58 4.05 -14.89 -11.05
C ALA A 58 4.47 -13.62 -10.27
N GLU A 59 3.52 -12.78 -9.89
CA GLU A 59 3.72 -11.56 -9.09
C GLU A 59 3.35 -11.77 -7.62
N VAL A 60 2.83 -12.96 -7.25
CA VAL A 60 2.32 -13.23 -5.90
C VAL A 60 3.38 -13.90 -5.04
N VAL A 61 3.68 -13.27 -3.90
CA VAL A 61 4.56 -13.84 -2.87
C VAL A 61 3.71 -14.20 -1.66
N ARG A 62 3.67 -15.50 -1.30
CA ARG A 62 2.93 -15.99 -0.14
C ARG A 62 3.81 -16.00 1.09
N ILE A 63 3.36 -15.29 2.10
CA ILE A 63 4.05 -15.15 3.39
C ILE A 63 3.66 -16.34 4.27
N PRO A 64 4.63 -17.14 4.77
CA PRO A 64 4.37 -18.18 5.76
C PRO A 64 3.72 -17.61 7.03
N ALA A 65 2.92 -18.41 7.73
CA ALA A 65 2.14 -17.96 8.89
C ALA A 65 3.03 -17.42 10.04
N GLU A 66 4.16 -18.06 10.30
CA GLU A 66 5.14 -17.63 11.30
C GLU A 66 5.77 -16.28 10.93
N THR A 67 6.12 -16.09 9.66
CA THR A 67 6.67 -14.82 9.15
C THR A 67 5.60 -13.72 9.19
N LEU A 68 4.35 -14.06 8.84
CA LEU A 68 3.23 -13.12 8.88
C LEU A 68 2.98 -12.59 10.30
N ALA A 69 3.15 -13.43 11.33
CA ALA A 69 2.98 -13.05 12.72
C ALA A 69 4.03 -12.06 13.23
N MET A 70 5.19 -11.95 12.59
CA MET A 70 6.23 -10.96 12.94
C MET A 70 5.73 -9.50 12.76
N ALA A 71 4.69 -9.31 11.97
CA ALA A 71 4.08 -7.98 11.79
C ALA A 71 3.27 -7.51 13.01
N ASP A 72 3.02 -8.34 14.01
CA ASP A 72 2.15 -7.99 15.15
C ASP A 72 2.69 -6.80 15.95
N GLU A 73 3.99 -6.72 16.21
CA GLU A 73 4.58 -5.60 16.96
C GLU A 73 4.36 -4.26 16.24
N TYR A 74 4.50 -4.22 14.91
CA TYR A 74 4.27 -3.02 14.10
C TYR A 74 2.79 -2.67 14.02
N LEU A 75 1.95 -3.69 13.91
CA LEU A 75 0.51 -3.53 13.90
C LEU A 75 -0.02 -2.96 15.22
N GLU A 76 0.52 -3.43 16.36
CA GLU A 76 0.15 -2.93 17.68
C GLU A 76 0.63 -1.49 17.92
N VAL A 77 1.84 -1.14 17.46
CA VAL A 77 2.34 0.23 17.52
C VAL A 77 1.44 1.17 16.73
N ALA A 78 1.15 0.84 15.49
CA ALA A 78 0.23 1.61 14.65
C ALA A 78 -1.17 1.73 15.26
N ASN A 79 -1.64 0.65 15.89
CA ASN A 79 -2.96 0.64 16.51
C ASN A 79 -3.07 1.54 17.75
N LYS A 80 -1.99 1.70 18.51
CA LYS A 80 -1.94 2.66 19.64
C LYS A 80 -2.20 4.09 19.16
N THR A 81 -1.60 4.47 18.03
CA THR A 81 -1.81 5.78 17.41
C THR A 81 -3.22 5.92 16.86
N LEU A 82 -3.71 4.91 16.16
CA LEU A 82 -5.04 4.91 15.53
C LEU A 82 -6.18 4.81 16.55
N LYS A 83 -5.92 4.31 17.78
CA LYS A 83 -6.90 4.08 18.85
C LYS A 83 -8.10 3.24 18.36
N ARG A 84 -7.82 2.19 17.57
CA ARG A 84 -8.84 1.29 17.02
C ARG A 84 -8.79 -0.06 17.70
N HIS A 85 -9.84 -0.86 17.54
CA HIS A 85 -9.90 -2.21 18.08
C HIS A 85 -9.34 -3.22 17.10
N LEU A 86 -8.32 -3.99 17.52
CA LEU A 86 -7.80 -5.15 16.80
C LEU A 86 -8.58 -6.40 17.23
N SER A 87 -9.31 -7.00 16.31
CA SER A 87 -10.11 -8.20 16.58
C SER A 87 -9.29 -9.47 16.32
N TYR A 88 -8.43 -9.87 17.26
CA TYR A 88 -7.62 -11.09 17.15
C TYR A 88 -8.46 -12.39 17.06
N ASN A 89 -9.71 -12.35 17.47
CA ASN A 89 -10.65 -13.43 17.27
C ASN A 89 -11.16 -13.58 15.81
N LYS A 90 -10.68 -12.72 14.91
CA LYS A 90 -10.96 -12.78 13.46
C LYS A 90 -9.65 -12.94 12.68
N PRO A 91 -9.04 -14.15 12.64
CA PRO A 91 -7.72 -14.38 12.06
C PRO A 91 -7.56 -13.86 10.63
N TRP A 92 -8.61 -13.98 9.82
CA TRP A 92 -8.64 -13.45 8.47
C TRP A 92 -8.39 -11.92 8.41
N ILE A 93 -9.04 -11.15 9.29
CA ILE A 93 -8.88 -9.69 9.33
C ILE A 93 -7.47 -9.33 9.81
N ILE A 94 -7.00 -9.99 10.86
CA ILE A 94 -5.65 -9.76 11.40
C ILE A 94 -4.59 -10.08 10.34
N ASN A 95 -4.73 -11.18 9.63
CA ASN A 95 -3.78 -11.55 8.58
C ASN A 95 -3.76 -10.54 7.41
N LEU A 96 -4.91 -9.95 7.07
CA LEU A 96 -4.96 -8.85 6.10
C LEU A 96 -4.19 -7.62 6.61
N LEU A 97 -4.29 -7.29 7.89
CA LEU A 97 -3.57 -6.16 8.49
C LEU A 97 -2.06 -6.47 8.63
N ARG A 98 -1.68 -7.67 9.06
CA ARG A 98 -0.30 -8.14 9.11
C ARG A 98 0.37 -8.07 7.74
N ARG A 99 -0.32 -8.52 6.68
CA ARG A 99 0.18 -8.49 5.31
C ARG A 99 0.53 -7.05 4.87
N ASN A 100 -0.22 -6.04 5.32
CA ASN A 100 0.05 -4.65 4.98
C ASN A 100 1.47 -4.21 5.40
N TYR A 101 2.01 -4.76 6.49
CA TYR A 101 3.38 -4.50 6.91
C TYR A 101 4.40 -4.86 5.81
N PHE A 102 4.22 -6.01 5.16
CA PHE A 102 5.12 -6.45 4.08
C PHE A 102 5.03 -5.58 2.83
N GLN A 103 3.92 -4.88 2.64
CA GLN A 103 3.79 -3.90 1.56
C GLN A 103 4.58 -2.63 1.86
N VAL A 104 4.56 -2.15 3.10
CA VAL A 104 5.10 -0.84 3.48
C VAL A 104 6.48 -0.90 4.15
N GLY A 105 6.82 -2.00 4.79
CA GLY A 105 8.03 -2.14 5.62
C GLY A 105 9.34 -2.02 4.85
N ASN A 106 9.35 -2.42 3.58
CA ASN A 106 10.52 -2.32 2.70
C ASN A 106 10.40 -1.18 1.67
N SER A 107 9.38 -0.34 1.76
CA SER A 107 9.10 0.69 0.77
C SER A 107 9.68 2.04 1.18
N GLN A 108 10.32 2.74 0.24
CA GLN A 108 10.86 4.09 0.42
C GLN A 108 9.76 5.15 0.40
N SER A 109 8.67 4.90 -0.35
CA SER A 109 7.50 5.76 -0.43
C SER A 109 6.21 4.94 -0.41
N CYS A 110 5.12 5.56 0.02
CA CYS A 110 3.81 4.91 0.14
C CYS A 110 2.74 5.72 -0.56
N TYR A 111 2.03 5.09 -1.48
CA TYR A 111 0.91 5.67 -2.23
C TYR A 111 -0.36 4.90 -1.92
N ALA A 112 -1.34 5.58 -1.36
CA ALA A 112 -2.59 4.97 -0.96
C ALA A 112 -3.80 5.60 -1.66
N VAL A 113 -4.86 4.81 -1.81
CA VAL A 113 -6.18 5.32 -2.21
C VAL A 113 -7.20 4.90 -1.16
N SER A 114 -7.79 5.87 -0.47
CA SER A 114 -8.77 5.63 0.61
C SER A 114 -9.59 6.88 0.88
N GLY A 115 -10.46 6.85 1.89
CA GLY A 115 -11.04 8.06 2.46
C GLY A 115 -10.13 8.66 3.53
N ILE A 116 -10.23 9.98 3.72
CA ILE A 116 -9.70 10.69 4.90
C ILE A 116 -10.87 11.36 5.59
N LYS A 117 -11.11 11.02 6.87
CA LYS A 117 -12.13 11.66 7.71
C LYS A 117 -11.53 12.11 9.02
N LYS A 118 -11.82 13.33 9.42
CA LYS A 118 -11.32 13.91 10.69
C LYS A 118 -9.79 13.76 10.83
N GLY A 119 -9.05 13.97 9.73
CA GLY A 119 -7.59 13.86 9.72
C GLY A 119 -7.04 12.44 9.78
N MET A 120 -7.87 11.40 9.62
CA MET A 120 -7.44 9.99 9.66
C MET A 120 -7.83 9.27 8.38
N VAL A 121 -6.93 8.42 7.89
CA VAL A 121 -7.20 7.48 6.79
C VAL A 121 -8.23 6.44 7.24
N GLU A 122 -9.13 6.05 6.35
CA GLU A 122 -10.19 5.08 6.65
C GLU A 122 -9.77 3.63 6.39
N GLY A 123 -10.57 2.70 6.94
CA GLY A 123 -10.48 1.26 6.67
C GLY A 123 -9.17 0.61 7.12
N GLY A 124 -8.85 -0.53 6.51
CA GLY A 124 -7.60 -1.25 6.72
C GLY A 124 -6.36 -0.49 6.23
N THR A 125 -6.55 0.41 5.27
CA THR A 125 -5.50 1.28 4.72
C THR A 125 -4.88 2.16 5.80
N ALA A 126 -5.65 2.53 6.84
CA ALA A 126 -5.13 3.33 7.95
C ALA A 126 -3.97 2.63 8.69
N TRP A 127 -4.07 1.31 8.93
CA TRP A 127 -2.96 0.57 9.58
C TRP A 127 -1.72 0.52 8.69
N ALA A 128 -1.91 0.31 7.38
CA ALA A 128 -0.79 0.30 6.44
C ALA A 128 -0.08 1.65 6.39
N THR A 129 -0.81 2.76 6.22
CA THR A 129 -0.23 4.11 6.21
C THR A 129 0.41 4.44 7.56
N GLN A 130 -0.20 4.06 8.69
CA GLN A 130 0.37 4.33 10.01
C GLN A 130 1.65 3.53 10.26
N MET A 131 1.69 2.24 9.91
CA MET A 131 2.92 1.43 10.01
C MET A 131 4.05 2.05 9.16
N TYR A 132 3.75 2.53 7.95
CA TYR A 132 4.72 3.25 7.14
C TYR A 132 5.24 4.51 7.84
N LEU A 133 4.36 5.33 8.40
CA LEU A 133 4.72 6.56 9.10
C LEU A 133 5.55 6.28 10.38
N ASP A 134 5.22 5.21 11.10
CA ASP A 134 5.97 4.80 12.29
C ASP A 134 7.40 4.34 11.97
N LEU A 135 7.61 3.77 10.77
CA LEU A 135 8.92 3.34 10.27
C LEU A 135 9.76 4.50 9.69
N HIS A 136 9.11 5.53 9.14
CA HIS A 136 9.75 6.64 8.42
C HIS A 136 9.50 8.00 9.09
N LYS A 137 9.71 8.08 10.40
CA LYS A 137 9.34 9.26 11.24
C LYS A 137 9.96 10.58 10.81
N ASP A 138 11.21 10.54 10.34
CA ASP A 138 11.96 11.78 10.07
C ASP A 138 11.53 12.47 8.76
N LYS A 139 11.22 11.70 7.74
CA LYS A 139 10.81 12.23 6.43
C LYS A 139 9.94 11.24 5.68
N PRO A 140 8.67 11.06 6.08
CA PRO A 140 7.79 10.12 5.43
C PRO A 140 7.34 10.61 4.05
N GLU A 141 7.60 9.83 3.01
CA GLU A 141 7.04 10.02 1.67
C GLU A 141 5.73 9.25 1.55
N CYS A 142 4.68 9.72 2.23
CA CYS A 142 3.38 9.08 2.30
C CYS A 142 2.30 9.95 1.68
N TYR A 143 1.62 9.41 0.68
CA TYR A 143 0.61 10.11 -0.11
C TYR A 143 -0.70 9.34 -0.13
N VAL A 144 -1.81 10.02 0.02
CA VAL A 144 -3.15 9.43 -0.02
C VAL A 144 -4.04 10.20 -0.99
N PHE A 145 -4.58 9.51 -1.99
CA PHE A 145 -5.71 10.02 -2.75
C PHE A 145 -6.98 9.80 -1.94
N CYS A 146 -7.55 10.88 -1.46
CA CYS A 146 -8.81 10.85 -0.72
C CYS A 146 -9.99 10.72 -1.68
N GLN A 147 -10.66 9.57 -1.68
CA GLN A 147 -11.83 9.31 -2.54
C GLN A 147 -13.08 10.11 -2.16
N ILE A 148 -13.07 10.78 -1.00
CA ILE A 148 -14.19 11.63 -0.56
C ILE A 148 -14.09 13.01 -1.20
N THR A 149 -12.88 13.58 -1.21
CA THR A 149 -12.62 14.93 -1.77
C THR A 149 -12.09 14.90 -3.19
N ASN A 150 -11.69 13.72 -3.69
CA ASN A 150 -11.01 13.51 -4.97
C ASN A 150 -9.71 14.31 -5.10
N GLN A 151 -8.96 14.43 -4.00
CA GLN A 151 -7.72 15.18 -3.93
C GLN A 151 -6.59 14.31 -3.37
N TRP A 152 -5.36 14.61 -3.80
CA TRP A 152 -4.16 14.05 -3.19
C TRP A 152 -3.81 14.78 -1.91
N HIS A 153 -3.30 14.04 -0.94
CA HIS A 153 -2.77 14.54 0.32
C HIS A 153 -1.38 13.95 0.55
N ALA A 154 -0.47 14.78 1.06
CA ALA A 154 0.81 14.34 1.60
C ALA A 154 0.77 14.40 3.12
N TYR A 155 1.52 13.52 3.78
CA TYR A 155 1.70 13.59 5.23
C TYR A 155 2.86 14.52 5.55
N VAL A 156 2.56 15.69 6.12
CA VAL A 156 3.52 16.74 6.46
C VAL A 156 3.22 17.23 7.87
N ASP A 157 4.23 17.37 8.71
CA ASP A 157 4.11 17.87 10.08
C ASP A 157 2.96 17.23 10.89
N SER A 158 2.88 15.89 10.79
CA SER A 158 1.85 15.08 11.46
C SER A 158 0.41 15.33 10.99
N GLN A 159 0.23 15.89 9.80
CA GLN A 159 -1.08 16.17 9.21
C GLN A 159 -1.15 15.76 7.73
N TRP A 160 -2.36 15.44 7.28
CA TRP A 160 -2.65 15.24 5.85
C TRP A 160 -2.94 16.59 5.20
N VAL A 161 -2.03 17.06 4.35
CA VAL A 161 -2.11 18.34 3.64
C VAL A 161 -2.46 18.08 2.18
N VAL A 162 -3.41 18.83 1.64
CA VAL A 162 -3.79 18.76 0.22
C VAL A 162 -2.62 19.19 -0.65
N ILE A 163 -2.35 18.41 -1.69
CA ILE A 163 -1.35 18.70 -2.73
C ILE A 163 -1.97 18.47 -4.12
N ASP A 164 -1.39 19.05 -5.14
CA ASP A 164 -1.87 18.83 -6.52
C ASP A 164 -1.64 17.41 -7.01
N THR A 165 -0.40 16.96 -7.00
CA THR A 165 -0.01 15.61 -7.45
C THR A 165 1.27 15.21 -6.73
N PRO A 166 1.36 13.99 -6.18
CA PRO A 166 2.59 13.50 -5.61
C PRO A 166 3.66 13.26 -6.69
N PRO A 167 4.93 13.13 -6.29
CA PRO A 167 5.98 12.65 -7.19
C PRO A 167 5.62 11.30 -7.79
N SER A 168 6.08 11.03 -9.02
CA SER A 168 5.92 9.70 -9.62
C SER A 168 6.64 8.64 -8.79
N PRO A 169 6.03 7.47 -8.55
CA PRO A 169 6.66 6.40 -7.78
C PRO A 169 7.98 5.94 -8.40
N SER A 170 9.02 5.82 -7.58
CA SER A 170 10.34 5.36 -7.99
C SER A 170 11.01 4.54 -6.88
N GLY A 171 12.05 3.78 -7.22
CA GLY A 171 12.71 2.88 -6.28
C GLY A 171 11.75 1.78 -5.82
N VAL A 172 11.79 1.41 -4.55
CA VAL A 172 10.87 0.47 -3.91
C VAL A 172 9.75 1.26 -3.25
N TRP A 173 8.51 1.06 -3.68
CA TRP A 173 7.36 1.83 -3.22
C TRP A 173 6.13 0.95 -2.97
N ALA A 174 5.29 1.36 -2.03
CA ALA A 174 4.04 0.68 -1.72
C ALA A 174 2.86 1.30 -2.46
N GLY A 175 2.08 0.45 -3.14
CA GLY A 175 0.78 0.79 -3.75
C GLY A 175 -0.34 0.08 -3.01
N ILE A 176 -1.11 0.80 -2.20
CA ILE A 176 -2.10 0.23 -1.27
C ILE A 176 -3.45 0.94 -1.36
N GLY A 177 -4.47 0.39 -0.72
CA GLY A 177 -5.71 1.14 -0.53
C GLY A 177 -6.97 0.33 -0.33
N SER A 178 -8.09 1.01 -0.55
CA SER A 178 -9.42 0.46 -0.31
C SER A 178 -9.81 -0.61 -1.33
N ARG A 179 -10.58 -1.58 -0.86
CA ARG A 179 -11.26 -2.55 -1.73
C ARG A 179 -12.27 -1.87 -2.66
N ASP A 180 -12.99 -0.89 -2.12
CA ASP A 180 -13.97 -0.10 -2.86
C ASP A 180 -13.25 1.08 -3.53
N LEU A 181 -12.79 0.83 -4.75
CA LEU A 181 -12.07 1.81 -5.56
C LEU A 181 -13.06 2.55 -6.47
N THR A 182 -13.19 3.87 -6.23
CA THR A 182 -14.01 4.74 -7.08
C THR A 182 -13.38 4.94 -8.46
N LYS A 183 -14.20 5.43 -9.42
CA LYS A 183 -13.67 5.82 -10.73
C LYS A 183 -12.56 6.88 -10.59
N ALA A 184 -12.78 7.90 -9.75
CA ALA A 184 -11.79 8.96 -9.52
C ALA A 184 -10.49 8.40 -8.92
N GLY A 185 -10.56 7.48 -7.94
CA GLY A 185 -9.38 6.81 -7.38
C GLY A 185 -8.62 5.99 -8.42
N LYS A 186 -9.35 5.26 -9.29
CA LYS A 186 -8.75 4.52 -10.40
C LYS A 186 -8.04 5.43 -11.40
N ASP A 187 -8.66 6.55 -11.75
CA ASP A 187 -8.11 7.52 -12.70
C ASP A 187 -6.90 8.26 -12.09
N ALA A 188 -6.91 8.52 -10.77
CA ALA A 188 -5.77 9.10 -10.05
C ALA A 188 -4.54 8.17 -10.09
N ILE A 189 -4.71 6.87 -9.85
CA ILE A 189 -3.64 5.88 -9.99
C ILE A 189 -3.10 5.86 -11.42
N ARG A 190 -3.97 5.80 -12.41
CA ARG A 190 -3.59 5.78 -13.83
C ARG A 190 -2.78 7.01 -14.20
N LYS A 191 -3.29 8.20 -13.84
CA LYS A 191 -2.63 9.46 -14.11
C LYS A 191 -1.24 9.53 -13.49
N LEU A 192 -1.10 9.15 -12.23
CA LEU A 192 0.17 9.16 -11.52
C LEU A 192 1.19 8.21 -12.16
N MET A 193 0.73 7.05 -12.63
CA MET A 193 1.58 6.06 -13.32
C MET A 193 1.80 6.36 -14.82
N GLY A 194 1.41 7.55 -15.31
CA GLY A 194 1.58 7.93 -16.70
C GLY A 194 0.66 7.18 -17.68
N TYR A 195 -0.33 6.43 -17.17
CA TYR A 195 -1.26 5.70 -18.02
C TYR A 195 -2.44 6.60 -18.39
N VAL A 196 -2.33 7.24 -19.55
CA VAL A 196 -3.47 7.93 -20.18
C VAL A 196 -4.28 6.88 -20.91
N ALA A 197 -5.54 6.65 -20.48
CA ALA A 197 -6.43 5.79 -21.25
C ALA A 197 -6.59 6.39 -22.68
N PRO A 198 -6.56 5.58 -23.75
CA PRO A 198 -6.85 6.08 -25.08
C PRO A 198 -8.21 6.79 -25.06
N VAL A 199 -8.27 8.00 -25.60
CA VAL A 199 -9.52 8.72 -25.79
C VAL A 199 -10.30 7.92 -26.81
N VAL A 200 -11.34 7.22 -26.38
CA VAL A 200 -12.32 6.60 -27.30
C VAL A 200 -13.16 7.77 -27.81
N ASN A 201 -12.81 8.29 -28.98
CA ASN A 201 -13.68 9.19 -29.71
C ASN A 201 -14.90 8.37 -30.18
N ASN A 202 -16.05 8.62 -29.58
CA ASN A 202 -17.36 8.13 -30.04
C ASN A 202 -17.82 8.98 -31.20
#